data_1320206552914a2b8196d3653744de9a
#
_entry.id   1320206552914a2b8196d3653744de9a
#
_cell.length_a   1.000
_cell.length_b   1.000
_cell.length_c   1.000
_cell.angle_alpha   90.00
_cell.angle_beta   90.00
_cell.angle_gamma   90.00
#
_symmetry.space_group_name_H-M   'P 1'
#
loop_
_entity.id
_entity.type
_entity.pdbx_description
1 polymer ?
#
loop_
_entity_poly.entity_id
_entity_poly.type
_entity_poly.pdbx_seq_one_letter_code
_entity_poly.pdbx_strand_id
1 'polypeptide(L)'
;QGKTGAIQVCNISAIGDTVIVEFGQLNGKMQSKSTICTAKNVGRANATTPEQQAIIEAQAKYVDKIKSGYSTDISAPVTVQLPQKVKSYLDNKHLVKFPAFTTPKLNGVNGTYWLVDNQLTLTSRGGETYPVIPHLEDQIKQAMEFLGTDCLNGELYIHGEHLQDIQSAVKKPNKLSPRLQFHIFELPNINQQYHTKSTLFGKLNVTLGLSHVIGITPIVITSHEEATHWYDIHMLSGFEGSVIYNMDATYQFNVRSSSVLKYKGTLDLEVKLLSYNVDKNGHPVFNAIYNGKEFKVKPKGTDKERKDIISNFESQYKDKWYKIEYET
;
A
#
# COMPACT_ATOMS: atom_id res chain seq x y z
N GLN A 1 -12.34 4.08 17.43
CA GLN A 1 -12.06 3.60 18.80
C GLN A 1 -10.67 2.99 18.84
N GLY A 2 -9.92 3.21 19.92
CA GLY A 2 -8.62 2.54 20.14
C GLY A 2 -8.81 1.05 20.48
N LYS A 3 -7.71 0.28 20.55
CA LYS A 3 -7.71 -1.15 20.89
C LYS A 3 -8.39 -1.47 22.24
N THR A 4 -8.50 -0.49 23.13
CA THR A 4 -9.13 -0.56 24.45
C THR A 4 -10.60 -0.08 24.45
N GLY A 5 -11.19 0.20 23.29
CA GLY A 5 -12.53 0.78 23.17
C GLY A 5 -12.62 2.28 23.47
N ALA A 6 -11.52 2.92 23.91
CA ALA A 6 -11.50 4.35 24.20
C ALA A 6 -11.66 5.21 22.92
N ILE A 7 -12.47 6.27 23.00
CA ILE A 7 -12.65 7.20 21.90
C ILE A 7 -11.40 8.08 21.77
N GLN A 8 -10.81 8.08 20.58
CA GLN A 8 -9.68 8.94 20.22
C GLN A 8 -10.19 10.20 19.54
N VAL A 9 -9.69 11.35 19.94
CA VAL A 9 -10.00 12.65 19.31
C VAL A 9 -8.74 13.23 18.65
N CYS A 10 -8.96 13.98 17.59
CA CYS A 10 -7.91 14.66 16.86
C CYS A 10 -8.44 15.99 16.32
N ASN A 11 -7.88 17.10 16.81
CA ASN A 11 -8.18 18.44 16.32
C ASN A 11 -7.05 18.88 15.38
N ILE A 12 -7.40 19.46 14.25
CA ILE A 12 -6.43 19.95 13.27
C ILE A 12 -6.79 21.40 12.96
N SER A 13 -5.83 22.30 13.14
CA SER A 13 -5.99 23.72 12.85
C SER A 13 -4.78 24.27 12.09
N ALA A 14 -5.01 25.36 11.35
CA ALA A 14 -3.97 26.19 10.75
C ALA A 14 -4.06 27.58 11.35
N ILE A 15 -2.96 28.05 11.96
CA ILE A 15 -2.86 29.37 12.56
C ILE A 15 -1.63 30.06 11.97
N GLY A 16 -1.85 31.09 11.16
CA GLY A 16 -0.78 31.70 10.37
C GLY A 16 -0.14 30.67 9.46
N ASP A 17 1.16 30.55 9.50
CA ASP A 17 1.98 29.58 8.74
C ASP A 17 2.10 28.20 9.42
N THR A 18 1.41 27.98 10.55
CA THR A 18 1.65 26.82 11.40
C THR A 18 0.42 25.91 11.42
N VAL A 19 0.62 24.60 11.14
CA VAL A 19 -0.37 23.54 11.34
C VAL A 19 -0.20 22.96 12.73
N ILE A 20 -1.29 22.92 13.50
CA ILE A 20 -1.34 22.35 14.84
C ILE A 20 -2.24 21.12 14.80
N VAL A 21 -1.74 19.99 15.32
CA VAL A 21 -2.48 18.74 15.47
C VAL A 21 -2.49 18.36 16.94
N GLU A 22 -3.68 18.37 17.54
CA GLU A 22 -3.89 17.92 18.91
C GLU A 22 -4.60 16.56 18.89
N PHE A 23 -4.12 15.60 19.64
CA PHE A 23 -4.67 14.26 19.64
C PHE A 23 -4.53 13.61 21.02
N GLY A 24 -5.46 12.72 21.33
CA GLY A 24 -5.50 12.01 22.60
C GLY A 24 -6.78 11.23 22.77
N GLN A 25 -7.02 10.75 23.98
CA GLN A 25 -8.29 10.15 24.34
C GLN A 25 -9.31 11.23 24.73
N LEU A 26 -10.56 11.02 24.38
CA LEU A 26 -11.65 11.89 24.82
C LEU A 26 -11.67 11.96 26.36
N ASN A 27 -11.66 13.18 26.90
CA ASN A 27 -11.52 13.47 28.34
C ASN A 27 -10.20 12.99 28.97
N GLY A 28 -9.19 12.68 28.16
CA GLY A 28 -7.85 12.30 28.59
C GLY A 28 -6.79 13.37 28.31
N LYS A 29 -5.53 13.03 28.53
CA LYS A 29 -4.41 13.94 28.25
C LYS A 29 -4.26 14.09 26.73
N MET A 30 -4.32 15.33 26.27
CA MET A 30 -4.06 15.70 24.87
C MET A 30 -2.56 15.93 24.65
N GLN A 31 -2.09 15.49 23.48
CA GLN A 31 -0.76 15.79 22.97
C GLN A 31 -0.93 16.78 21.82
N SER A 32 0.00 17.70 21.66
CA SER A 32 0.01 18.67 20.57
C SER A 32 1.29 18.56 19.76
N LYS A 33 1.17 18.66 18.45
CA LYS A 33 2.30 18.74 17.52
C LYS A 33 2.05 19.90 16.56
N SER A 34 3.01 20.83 16.49
CA SER A 34 2.99 21.95 15.55
C SER A 34 4.00 21.73 14.41
N THR A 35 3.69 22.24 13.24
CA THR A 35 4.55 22.20 12.06
C THR A 35 4.45 23.54 11.33
N ILE A 36 5.57 24.24 11.21
CA ILE A 36 5.65 25.49 10.43
C ILE A 36 5.73 25.12 8.95
N CYS A 37 4.92 25.78 8.13
CA CYS A 37 4.87 25.61 6.68
C CYS A 37 5.67 26.72 6.00
N THR A 38 6.22 26.42 4.85
CA THR A 38 6.94 27.37 3.99
C THR A 38 6.23 27.51 2.66
N ALA A 39 6.46 28.63 1.98
CA ALA A 39 5.94 28.84 0.61
C ALA A 39 6.37 27.71 -0.31
N LYS A 40 5.45 27.27 -1.20
CA LYS A 40 5.73 26.24 -2.22
C LYS A 40 5.46 26.77 -3.62
N ASN A 41 6.13 26.16 -4.59
CA ASN A 41 5.97 26.46 -6.01
C ASN A 41 6.18 27.95 -6.37
N VAL A 42 7.05 28.64 -5.65
CA VAL A 42 7.35 30.06 -5.87
C VAL A 42 7.71 30.29 -7.34
N GLY A 43 7.08 31.30 -7.97
CA GLY A 43 7.27 31.61 -9.39
C GLY A 43 6.44 30.74 -10.36
N ARG A 44 5.54 29.90 -9.86
CA ARG A 44 4.61 29.09 -10.69
C ARG A 44 3.17 29.52 -10.46
N ALA A 45 2.27 29.18 -11.41
CA ALA A 45 0.84 29.51 -11.31
C ALA A 45 0.14 28.95 -10.07
N ASN A 46 0.70 27.89 -9.48
CA ASN A 46 0.21 27.25 -8.25
C ASN A 46 1.09 27.56 -7.02
N ALA A 47 1.75 28.75 -7.01
CA ALA A 47 2.51 29.21 -5.86
C ALA A 47 1.59 29.39 -4.64
N THR A 48 2.11 29.06 -3.46
CA THR A 48 1.41 29.25 -2.19
C THR A 48 2.27 30.07 -1.21
N THR A 49 1.62 30.94 -0.42
CA THR A 49 2.26 31.54 0.74
C THR A 49 2.42 30.52 1.88
N PRO A 50 3.21 30.77 2.92
CA PRO A 50 3.29 29.89 4.08
C PRO A 50 1.93 29.62 4.73
N GLU A 51 1.07 30.64 4.85
CA GLU A 51 -0.27 30.55 5.44
C GLU A 51 -1.20 29.69 4.57
N GLN A 52 -1.17 29.93 3.26
CA GLN A 52 -1.95 29.11 2.30
C GLN A 52 -1.49 27.66 2.32
N GLN A 53 -0.18 27.43 2.44
CA GLN A 53 0.38 26.10 2.55
C GLN A 53 -0.05 25.40 3.85
N ALA A 54 -0.10 26.14 4.97
CA ALA A 54 -0.59 25.60 6.24
C ALA A 54 -2.05 25.15 6.15
N ILE A 55 -2.92 25.93 5.49
CA ILE A 55 -4.32 25.56 5.27
C ILE A 55 -4.40 24.28 4.42
N ILE A 56 -3.65 24.19 3.33
CA ILE A 56 -3.62 23.01 2.44
C ILE A 56 -3.14 21.78 3.22
N GLU A 57 -2.09 21.90 4.02
CA GLU A 57 -1.56 20.78 4.81
C GLU A 57 -2.50 20.36 5.94
N ALA A 58 -3.20 21.31 6.56
CA ALA A 58 -4.22 20.99 7.57
C ALA A 58 -5.40 20.23 6.94
N GLN A 59 -5.88 20.66 5.77
CA GLN A 59 -6.94 19.98 5.03
C GLN A 59 -6.50 18.56 4.63
N ALA A 60 -5.29 18.38 4.13
CA ALA A 60 -4.76 17.06 3.79
C ALA A 60 -4.72 16.14 5.01
N LYS A 61 -4.25 16.63 6.15
CA LYS A 61 -4.23 15.87 7.42
C LYS A 61 -5.63 15.52 7.91
N TYR A 62 -6.60 16.43 7.75
CA TYR A 62 -8.00 16.18 8.09
C TYR A 62 -8.58 15.04 7.23
N VAL A 63 -8.39 15.11 5.91
CA VAL A 63 -8.84 14.07 4.97
C VAL A 63 -8.19 12.72 5.32
N ASP A 64 -6.90 12.69 5.65
CA ASP A 64 -6.19 11.47 6.07
C ASP A 64 -6.76 10.90 7.37
N LYS A 65 -7.21 11.74 8.31
CA LYS A 65 -7.87 11.30 9.54
C LYS A 65 -9.25 10.70 9.26
N ILE A 66 -10.06 11.33 8.43
CA ILE A 66 -11.36 10.76 7.99
C ILE A 66 -11.13 9.40 7.31
N LYS A 67 -10.19 9.29 6.36
CA LYS A 67 -9.80 8.03 5.71
C LYS A 67 -9.31 6.97 6.70
N SER A 68 -8.73 7.36 7.82
CA SER A 68 -8.28 6.44 8.87
C SER A 68 -9.37 6.05 9.89
N GLY A 69 -10.62 6.42 9.62
CA GLY A 69 -11.79 6.03 10.43
C GLY A 69 -12.18 7.03 11.51
N TYR A 70 -11.65 8.27 11.49
CA TYR A 70 -12.19 9.34 12.30
C TYR A 70 -13.47 9.88 11.67
N SER A 71 -14.43 10.29 12.50
CA SER A 71 -15.68 10.95 12.09
C SER A 71 -15.81 12.29 12.81
N THR A 72 -16.51 13.23 12.19
CA THR A 72 -16.93 14.49 12.84
C THR A 72 -18.07 14.27 13.82
N ASP A 73 -18.77 13.15 13.70
CA ASP A 73 -19.85 12.75 14.60
C ASP A 73 -19.43 11.54 15.44
N ILE A 74 -19.42 11.70 16.76
CA ILE A 74 -19.09 10.64 17.71
C ILE A 74 -20.16 9.54 17.75
N SER A 75 -21.42 9.91 17.45
CA SER A 75 -22.56 8.99 17.49
C SER A 75 -22.65 8.06 16.28
N ALA A 76 -21.98 8.39 15.19
CA ALA A 76 -21.96 7.59 13.96
C ALA A 76 -20.52 7.36 13.47
N PRO A 77 -19.75 6.46 14.11
CA PRO A 77 -18.39 6.15 13.64
C PRO A 77 -18.46 5.54 12.24
N VAL A 78 -17.96 6.26 11.25
CA VAL A 78 -17.79 5.73 9.89
C VAL A 78 -16.63 4.72 9.93
N THR A 79 -16.94 3.45 9.91
CA THR A 79 -15.93 2.40 9.79
C THR A 79 -15.55 2.26 8.32
N VAL A 80 -14.53 2.97 7.88
CA VAL A 80 -13.95 2.76 6.55
C VAL A 80 -13.33 1.37 6.51
N GLN A 81 -13.85 0.50 5.67
CA GLN A 81 -13.33 -0.86 5.49
C GLN A 81 -12.13 -0.83 4.53
N LEU A 82 -10.93 -0.66 5.10
CA LEU A 82 -9.69 -0.72 4.31
C LEU A 82 -9.17 -2.16 4.20
N PRO A 83 -8.59 -2.52 3.05
CA PRO A 83 -8.04 -3.85 2.85
C PRO A 83 -7.01 -4.24 3.92
N GLN A 84 -7.01 -5.54 4.22
CA GLN A 84 -6.03 -6.16 5.11
C GLN A 84 -4.60 -5.85 4.64
N LYS A 85 -3.73 -5.49 5.57
CA LYS A 85 -2.30 -5.32 5.32
C LYS A 85 -1.57 -6.61 5.72
N VAL A 86 -0.42 -6.85 5.10
CA VAL A 86 0.41 -8.04 5.33
C VAL A 86 1.74 -7.67 5.99
N LYS A 87 2.37 -8.61 6.70
CA LYS A 87 3.72 -8.46 7.26
C LYS A 87 4.79 -8.92 6.26
N SER A 88 6.05 -8.58 6.52
CA SER A 88 7.19 -9.13 5.80
C SER A 88 7.46 -10.58 6.22
N TYR A 89 7.65 -11.47 5.26
CA TYR A 89 8.04 -12.86 5.52
C TYR A 89 9.45 -12.94 6.10
N LEU A 90 10.40 -12.18 5.57
CA LEU A 90 11.79 -12.24 6.02
C LEU A 90 11.93 -11.91 7.51
N ASP A 91 11.13 -10.94 7.99
CA ASP A 91 11.14 -10.52 9.40
C ASP A 91 10.26 -11.40 10.31
N ASN A 92 9.37 -12.20 9.73
CA ASN A 92 8.32 -12.91 10.49
C ASN A 92 8.16 -14.38 10.06
N LYS A 93 9.22 -15.06 9.63
CA LYS A 93 9.18 -16.48 9.20
C LYS A 93 8.51 -17.39 10.21
N HIS A 94 8.73 -17.13 11.52
CA HIS A 94 8.16 -17.88 12.62
C HIS A 94 6.63 -17.86 12.71
N LEU A 95 5.96 -16.97 11.98
CA LEU A 95 4.49 -16.91 11.92
C LEU A 95 3.88 -17.86 10.88
N VAL A 96 4.70 -18.45 10.01
CA VAL A 96 4.21 -19.41 9.01
C VAL A 96 3.94 -20.75 9.69
N LYS A 97 2.76 -21.30 9.42
CA LYS A 97 2.34 -22.64 9.86
C LYS A 97 2.26 -23.53 8.64
N PHE A 98 3.18 -24.47 8.52
CA PHE A 98 3.15 -25.45 7.43
C PHE A 98 2.20 -26.60 7.73
N PRO A 99 1.52 -27.17 6.69
CA PRO A 99 1.53 -26.73 5.31
C PRO A 99 0.88 -25.34 5.15
N ALA A 100 1.40 -24.55 4.20
CA ALA A 100 0.95 -23.20 3.89
C ALA A 100 0.70 -23.07 2.38
N PHE A 101 0.17 -21.96 1.95
CA PHE A 101 0.03 -21.62 0.53
C PHE A 101 1.02 -20.54 0.12
N THR A 102 1.44 -20.58 -1.13
CA THR A 102 2.15 -19.47 -1.79
C THR A 102 1.47 -19.09 -3.10
N THR A 103 1.49 -17.80 -3.39
CA THR A 103 1.00 -17.22 -4.65
C THR A 103 2.03 -16.25 -5.20
N PRO A 104 2.05 -15.98 -6.53
CA PRO A 104 2.83 -14.87 -7.06
C PRO A 104 2.36 -13.55 -6.45
N LYS A 105 3.31 -12.69 -6.11
CA LYS A 105 3.02 -11.31 -5.74
C LYS A 105 3.04 -10.43 -6.98
N LEU A 106 1.88 -9.93 -7.35
CA LEU A 106 1.73 -9.06 -8.51
C LEU A 106 2.23 -7.64 -8.20
N ASN A 107 2.88 -7.01 -9.15
CA ASN A 107 3.29 -5.61 -9.06
C ASN A 107 2.27 -4.70 -9.75
N GLY A 108 1.13 -4.53 -9.13
CA GLY A 108 -0.02 -3.82 -9.67
C GLY A 108 -0.62 -2.81 -8.70
N VAL A 109 -1.90 -2.55 -8.87
CA VAL A 109 -2.68 -1.63 -8.04
C VAL A 109 -3.74 -2.41 -7.27
N ASN A 110 -3.62 -2.44 -5.93
CA ASN A 110 -4.64 -3.05 -5.11
C ASN A 110 -5.98 -2.34 -5.28
N GLY A 111 -7.02 -3.12 -5.55
CA GLY A 111 -8.38 -2.66 -5.70
C GLY A 111 -9.36 -3.53 -4.91
N THR A 112 -10.38 -2.91 -4.37
CA THR A 112 -11.53 -3.62 -3.79
C THR A 112 -12.77 -3.22 -4.55
N TYR A 113 -13.39 -4.19 -5.21
CA TYR A 113 -14.70 -4.04 -5.83
C TYR A 113 -15.80 -4.35 -4.82
N TRP A 114 -16.80 -3.48 -4.79
CA TRP A 114 -18.00 -3.60 -3.98
C TRP A 114 -19.21 -3.55 -4.89
N LEU A 115 -20.19 -4.39 -4.62
CA LEU A 115 -21.49 -4.35 -5.28
C LEU A 115 -22.56 -3.93 -4.25
N VAL A 116 -23.08 -2.72 -4.42
CA VAL A 116 -24.13 -2.15 -3.57
C VAL A 116 -25.27 -1.70 -4.47
N ASP A 117 -26.48 -2.14 -4.21
CA ASP A 117 -27.67 -1.80 -5.01
C ASP A 117 -27.45 -1.99 -6.52
N ASN A 118 -26.79 -3.10 -6.90
CA ASN A 118 -26.41 -3.45 -8.27
C ASN A 118 -25.42 -2.49 -8.94
N GLN A 119 -24.83 -1.56 -8.17
CA GLN A 119 -23.77 -0.65 -8.64
C GLN A 119 -22.41 -1.10 -8.15
N LEU A 120 -21.47 -1.22 -9.09
CA LEU A 120 -20.08 -1.49 -8.77
C LEU A 120 -19.35 -0.21 -8.36
N THR A 121 -18.59 -0.31 -7.29
CA THR A 121 -17.61 0.70 -6.90
C THR A 121 -16.24 0.05 -6.77
N LEU A 122 -15.19 0.77 -7.12
CA LEU A 122 -13.81 0.34 -6.99
C LEU A 122 -13.08 1.28 -6.05
N THR A 123 -12.50 0.73 -4.98
CA THR A 123 -11.73 1.51 -4.01
C THR A 123 -10.28 1.06 -3.94
N SER A 124 -9.39 2.03 -3.70
CA SER A 124 -7.97 1.80 -3.49
C SER A 124 -7.70 1.20 -2.10
N ARG A 125 -6.46 0.74 -1.87
CA ARG A 125 -5.98 0.35 -0.54
C ARG A 125 -6.14 1.45 0.51
N GLY A 126 -6.15 2.71 0.12
CA GLY A 126 -6.36 3.88 1.00
C GLY A 126 -7.82 4.30 1.16
N GLY A 127 -8.76 3.60 0.51
CA GLY A 127 -10.19 3.94 0.54
C GLY A 127 -10.60 5.04 -0.46
N GLU A 128 -9.70 5.42 -1.39
CA GLU A 128 -10.06 6.36 -2.46
C GLU A 128 -10.82 5.63 -3.56
N THR A 129 -11.86 6.26 -4.08
CA THR A 129 -12.62 5.71 -5.20
C THR A 129 -11.82 5.88 -6.50
N TYR A 130 -11.69 4.79 -7.24
CA TYR A 130 -11.21 4.77 -8.62
C TYR A 130 -12.38 4.74 -9.60
N PRO A 131 -12.19 5.20 -10.84
CA PRO A 131 -13.15 4.95 -11.90
C PRO A 131 -13.38 3.44 -12.06
N VAL A 132 -14.60 3.03 -12.26
CA VAL A 132 -14.90 1.65 -12.67
C VAL A 132 -14.33 1.42 -14.07
N ILE A 133 -13.70 0.25 -14.26
CA ILE A 133 -13.04 -0.09 -15.52
C ILE A 133 -14.07 -0.83 -16.40
N PRO A 134 -14.55 -0.22 -17.50
CA PRO A 134 -15.76 -0.69 -18.19
C PRO A 134 -15.70 -2.13 -18.67
N HIS A 135 -14.57 -2.60 -19.23
CA HIS A 135 -14.45 -3.97 -19.74
C HIS A 135 -14.36 -5.05 -18.65
N LEU A 136 -14.14 -4.65 -17.38
CA LEU A 136 -14.14 -5.55 -16.23
C LEU A 136 -15.52 -5.67 -15.58
N GLU A 137 -16.43 -4.71 -15.80
CA GLU A 137 -17.65 -4.58 -15.01
C GLU A 137 -18.52 -5.83 -15.03
N ASP A 138 -18.86 -6.32 -16.22
CA ASP A 138 -19.69 -7.51 -16.37
C ASP A 138 -18.98 -8.77 -15.83
N GLN A 139 -17.68 -8.91 -16.06
CA GLN A 139 -16.90 -10.05 -15.57
C GLN A 139 -16.79 -10.04 -14.04
N ILE A 140 -16.65 -8.85 -13.42
CA ILE A 140 -16.66 -8.71 -11.94
C ILE A 140 -18.01 -9.13 -11.37
N LYS A 141 -19.13 -8.70 -11.97
CA LYS A 141 -20.47 -9.10 -11.53
C LYS A 141 -20.69 -10.61 -11.64
N GLN A 142 -20.28 -11.21 -12.76
CA GLN A 142 -20.33 -12.66 -12.95
C GLN A 142 -19.48 -13.41 -11.91
N ALA A 143 -18.28 -12.91 -11.63
CA ALA A 143 -17.40 -13.49 -10.60
C ALA A 143 -18.01 -13.37 -9.20
N MET A 144 -18.62 -12.23 -8.85
CA MET A 144 -19.29 -12.01 -7.57
C MET A 144 -20.49 -12.95 -7.40
N GLU A 145 -21.31 -13.08 -8.42
CA GLU A 145 -22.46 -14.01 -8.43
C GLU A 145 -22.00 -15.46 -8.24
N PHE A 146 -21.01 -15.92 -9.02
CA PHE A 146 -20.45 -17.26 -8.90
C PHE A 146 -19.85 -17.55 -7.53
N LEU A 147 -19.13 -16.59 -6.96
CA LEU A 147 -18.48 -16.71 -5.65
C LEU A 147 -19.42 -16.47 -4.47
N GLY A 148 -20.65 -16.00 -4.71
CA GLY A 148 -21.63 -15.70 -3.66
C GLY A 148 -21.19 -14.55 -2.74
N THR A 149 -20.60 -13.49 -3.29
CA THR A 149 -20.08 -12.33 -2.52
C THR A 149 -20.37 -11.03 -3.23
N ASP A 150 -20.49 -9.96 -2.46
CA ASP A 150 -20.62 -8.58 -2.91
C ASP A 150 -19.31 -7.79 -2.80
N CYS A 151 -18.21 -8.45 -2.40
CA CYS A 151 -16.91 -7.80 -2.20
C CYS A 151 -15.77 -8.70 -2.70
N LEU A 152 -14.95 -8.17 -3.60
CA LEU A 152 -13.73 -8.82 -4.10
C LEU A 152 -12.54 -7.93 -3.86
N ASN A 153 -11.48 -8.47 -3.24
CA ASN A 153 -10.19 -7.78 -3.14
C ASN A 153 -9.16 -8.46 -4.04
N GLY A 154 -8.44 -7.67 -4.81
CA GLY A 154 -7.53 -8.16 -5.84
C GLY A 154 -6.51 -7.12 -6.28
N GLU A 155 -5.77 -7.46 -7.32
CA GLU A 155 -4.78 -6.60 -7.94
C GLU A 155 -5.20 -6.27 -9.38
N LEU A 156 -5.27 -5.00 -9.72
CA LEU A 156 -5.36 -4.52 -11.10
C LEU A 156 -3.95 -4.57 -11.68
N TYR A 157 -3.80 -5.38 -12.72
CA TYR A 157 -2.48 -5.79 -13.18
C TYR A 157 -2.41 -5.94 -14.69
N ILE A 158 -1.24 -5.70 -15.24
CA ILE A 158 -0.85 -6.05 -16.62
C ILE A 158 0.55 -6.65 -16.52
N HIS A 159 0.69 -7.92 -16.87
CA HIS A 159 1.98 -8.60 -16.79
C HIS A 159 3.03 -7.94 -17.69
N GLY A 160 4.22 -7.70 -17.14
CA GLY A 160 5.34 -7.08 -17.85
C GLY A 160 5.30 -5.55 -17.95
N GLU A 161 4.22 -4.90 -17.50
CA GLU A 161 4.13 -3.43 -17.50
C GLU A 161 4.65 -2.82 -16.19
N HIS A 162 5.19 -1.61 -16.26
CA HIS A 162 5.64 -0.90 -15.07
C HIS A 162 4.47 -0.45 -14.19
N LEU A 163 4.65 -0.52 -12.88
CA LEU A 163 3.63 -0.12 -11.89
C LEU A 163 3.07 1.29 -12.14
N GLN A 164 3.92 2.25 -12.54
CA GLN A 164 3.50 3.63 -12.80
C GLN A 164 2.53 3.72 -13.98
N ASP A 165 2.74 2.90 -15.01
CA ASP A 165 1.88 2.86 -16.20
C ASP A 165 0.55 2.18 -15.88
N ILE A 166 0.57 1.09 -15.07
CA ILE A 166 -0.63 0.45 -14.53
C ILE A 166 -1.43 1.44 -13.67
N GLN A 167 -0.77 2.17 -12.75
CA GLN A 167 -1.43 3.19 -11.93
C GLN A 167 -2.08 4.30 -12.76
N SER A 168 -1.40 4.73 -13.82
CA SER A 168 -1.95 5.71 -14.77
C SER A 168 -3.19 5.17 -15.47
N ALA A 169 -3.16 3.92 -15.94
CA ALA A 169 -4.26 3.26 -16.63
C ALA A 169 -5.49 3.02 -15.73
N VAL A 170 -5.29 2.80 -14.43
CA VAL A 170 -6.36 2.65 -13.44
C VAL A 170 -7.00 3.99 -13.09
N LYS A 171 -6.18 5.04 -12.88
CA LYS A 171 -6.67 6.36 -12.46
C LYS A 171 -7.37 7.14 -13.55
N LYS A 172 -6.93 6.95 -14.80
CA LYS A 172 -7.47 7.67 -15.96
C LYS A 172 -7.42 6.77 -17.20
N PRO A 173 -8.55 6.56 -17.88
CA PRO A 173 -8.58 5.76 -19.10
C PRO A 173 -7.52 6.20 -20.11
N ASN A 174 -6.73 5.24 -20.59
CA ASN A 174 -5.70 5.44 -21.60
C ASN A 174 -5.56 4.18 -22.47
N LYS A 175 -4.57 4.15 -23.38
CA LYS A 175 -4.33 3.02 -24.31
C LYS A 175 -4.03 1.67 -23.60
N LEU A 176 -3.57 1.67 -22.36
CA LEU A 176 -3.31 0.45 -21.58
C LEU A 176 -4.53 -0.03 -20.81
N SER A 177 -5.51 0.86 -20.52
CA SER A 177 -6.67 0.51 -19.70
C SER A 177 -7.43 -0.72 -20.21
N PRO A 178 -7.63 -0.97 -21.53
CA PRO A 178 -8.27 -2.19 -22.02
C PRO A 178 -7.50 -3.48 -21.75
N ARG A 179 -6.20 -3.41 -21.43
CA ARG A 179 -5.36 -4.57 -21.08
C ARG A 179 -5.37 -4.91 -19.60
N LEU A 180 -5.98 -4.07 -18.76
CA LEU A 180 -6.06 -4.32 -17.33
C LEU A 180 -6.82 -5.61 -17.05
N GLN A 181 -6.25 -6.44 -16.18
CA GLN A 181 -6.88 -7.61 -15.60
C GLN A 181 -7.08 -7.37 -14.10
N PHE A 182 -8.10 -7.99 -13.53
CA PHE A 182 -8.32 -8.03 -12.09
C PHE A 182 -8.05 -9.42 -11.55
N HIS A 183 -7.01 -9.54 -10.76
CA HIS A 183 -6.58 -10.80 -10.16
C HIS A 183 -7.08 -10.89 -8.72
N ILE A 184 -8.10 -11.72 -8.48
CA ILE A 184 -8.73 -11.91 -7.17
C ILE A 184 -7.82 -12.76 -6.30
N PHE A 185 -7.49 -12.29 -5.11
CA PHE A 185 -6.74 -13.04 -4.11
C PHE A 185 -7.45 -13.14 -2.76
N GLU A 186 -8.58 -12.40 -2.56
CA GLU A 186 -9.32 -12.46 -1.30
C GLU A 186 -10.81 -12.16 -1.48
N LEU A 187 -11.62 -12.79 -0.62
CA LEU A 187 -13.07 -12.63 -0.53
C LEU A 187 -13.40 -12.04 0.85
N PRO A 188 -13.38 -10.70 1.00
CA PRO A 188 -13.43 -10.04 2.30
C PRO A 188 -14.68 -10.33 3.14
N ASN A 189 -15.84 -10.43 2.49
CA ASN A 189 -17.13 -10.66 3.16
C ASN A 189 -17.45 -12.15 3.40
N ILE A 190 -16.60 -13.07 2.93
CA ILE A 190 -16.73 -14.50 3.21
C ILE A 190 -15.91 -14.84 4.45
N ASN A 191 -16.62 -15.10 5.56
CA ASN A 191 -15.99 -15.48 6.82
C ASN A 191 -15.59 -16.96 6.84
N GLN A 192 -14.61 -17.30 6.03
CA GLN A 192 -14.02 -18.64 5.92
C GLN A 192 -12.49 -18.54 5.92
N GLN A 193 -11.85 -19.67 6.22
CA GLN A 193 -10.39 -19.78 6.16
C GLN A 193 -9.91 -19.77 4.70
N TYR A 194 -8.68 -19.32 4.49
CA TYR A 194 -8.12 -19.12 3.14
C TYR A 194 -8.10 -20.41 2.32
N HIS A 195 -7.82 -21.57 2.91
CA HIS A 195 -7.84 -22.85 2.19
C HIS A 195 -9.18 -23.13 1.53
N THR A 196 -10.31 -22.81 2.18
CA THR A 196 -11.65 -22.98 1.62
C THR A 196 -11.91 -21.95 0.50
N LYS A 197 -11.58 -20.67 0.73
CA LYS A 197 -11.77 -19.61 -0.27
C LYS A 197 -10.92 -19.85 -1.51
N SER A 198 -9.69 -20.31 -1.35
CA SER A 198 -8.77 -20.52 -2.48
C SER A 198 -9.23 -21.60 -3.46
N THR A 199 -9.97 -22.60 -3.01
CA THR A 199 -10.57 -23.61 -3.91
C THR A 199 -11.62 -23.02 -4.85
N LEU A 200 -12.28 -21.92 -4.43
CA LEU A 200 -13.26 -21.22 -5.25
C LEU A 200 -12.60 -20.49 -6.41
N PHE A 201 -11.36 -20.02 -6.25
CA PHE A 201 -10.63 -19.33 -7.32
C PHE A 201 -10.33 -20.26 -8.50
N GLY A 202 -9.88 -21.48 -8.22
CA GLY A 202 -9.67 -22.50 -9.27
C GLY A 202 -10.98 -22.86 -9.98
N LYS A 203 -12.07 -23.05 -9.22
CA LYS A 203 -13.40 -23.32 -9.78
C LYS A 203 -13.90 -22.16 -10.66
N LEU A 204 -13.75 -20.90 -10.19
CA LEU A 204 -14.09 -19.71 -10.97
C LEU A 204 -13.40 -19.72 -12.33
N ASN A 205 -12.08 -19.93 -12.34
CA ASN A 205 -11.27 -19.90 -13.57
C ASN A 205 -11.71 -20.98 -14.57
N VAL A 206 -11.97 -22.18 -14.08
CA VAL A 206 -12.37 -23.32 -14.94
C VAL A 206 -13.81 -23.18 -15.43
N THR A 207 -14.71 -22.71 -14.57
CA THR A 207 -16.16 -22.69 -14.88
C THR A 207 -16.54 -21.51 -15.76
N LEU A 208 -16.04 -20.31 -15.43
CA LEU A 208 -16.41 -19.09 -16.16
C LEU A 208 -15.46 -18.75 -17.29
N GLY A 209 -14.17 -19.10 -17.18
CA GLY A 209 -13.16 -18.81 -18.20
C GLY A 209 -13.06 -17.32 -18.57
N LEU A 210 -13.22 -16.44 -17.60
CA LEU A 210 -13.22 -14.99 -17.81
C LEU A 210 -11.86 -14.52 -18.34
N SER A 211 -11.87 -13.62 -19.30
CA SER A 211 -10.64 -13.19 -19.99
C SER A 211 -9.81 -12.19 -19.18
N HIS A 212 -10.45 -11.38 -18.31
CA HIS A 212 -9.80 -10.31 -17.58
C HIS A 212 -10.01 -10.35 -16.05
N VAL A 213 -10.79 -11.32 -15.56
CA VAL A 213 -11.00 -11.54 -14.13
C VAL A 213 -10.53 -12.94 -13.77
N ILE A 214 -9.49 -13.04 -12.96
CA ILE A 214 -8.76 -14.27 -12.70
C ILE A 214 -8.65 -14.50 -11.19
N GLY A 215 -9.06 -15.65 -10.69
CA GLY A 215 -8.79 -16.05 -9.33
C GLY A 215 -7.35 -16.55 -9.19
N ILE A 216 -6.57 -16.01 -8.27
CA ILE A 216 -5.20 -16.49 -8.05
C ILE A 216 -5.23 -17.83 -7.33
N THR A 217 -4.84 -18.90 -8.04
CA THR A 217 -4.78 -20.25 -7.49
C THR A 217 -3.46 -20.44 -6.75
N PRO A 218 -3.47 -20.76 -5.44
CA PRO A 218 -2.26 -20.94 -4.67
C PRO A 218 -1.62 -22.33 -4.88
N ILE A 219 -0.35 -22.39 -4.53
CA ILE A 219 0.43 -23.63 -4.49
C ILE A 219 0.68 -24.00 -3.03
N VAL A 220 0.57 -25.26 -2.67
CA VAL A 220 0.88 -25.75 -1.32
C VAL A 220 2.39 -25.82 -1.14
N ILE A 221 2.87 -25.33 -0.01
CA ILE A 221 4.27 -25.42 0.43
C ILE A 221 4.32 -26.03 1.83
N THR A 222 5.36 -26.84 2.10
CA THR A 222 5.52 -27.60 3.35
C THR A 222 6.72 -27.17 4.17
N SER A 223 7.57 -26.30 3.63
CA SER A 223 8.79 -25.82 4.30
C SER A 223 9.19 -24.41 3.87
N HIS A 224 10.15 -23.82 4.60
CA HIS A 224 10.76 -22.55 4.23
C HIS A 224 11.62 -22.65 2.95
N GLU A 225 12.19 -23.80 2.68
CA GLU A 225 12.97 -24.10 1.46
C GLU A 225 12.03 -24.05 0.24
N GLU A 226 10.87 -24.69 0.32
CA GLU A 226 9.86 -24.61 -0.73
C GLU A 226 9.32 -23.18 -0.93
N ALA A 227 9.13 -22.44 0.16
CA ALA A 227 8.74 -21.03 0.08
C ALA A 227 9.79 -20.20 -0.68
N THR A 228 11.09 -20.47 -0.46
CA THR A 228 12.18 -19.81 -1.18
C THR A 228 12.24 -20.26 -2.64
N HIS A 229 12.11 -21.55 -2.89
CA HIS A 229 12.07 -22.09 -4.26
C HIS A 229 10.96 -21.45 -5.11
N TRP A 230 9.74 -21.35 -4.59
CA TRP A 230 8.64 -20.71 -5.29
C TRP A 230 8.81 -19.20 -5.40
N TYR A 231 9.43 -18.56 -4.42
CA TYR A 231 9.79 -17.14 -4.54
C TYR A 231 10.73 -16.92 -5.74
N ASP A 232 11.75 -17.74 -5.90
CA ASP A 232 12.71 -17.65 -7.02
C ASP A 232 12.00 -17.87 -8.37
N ILE A 233 11.10 -18.86 -8.45
CA ILE A 233 10.28 -19.11 -9.65
C ILE A 233 9.41 -17.89 -9.99
N HIS A 234 8.75 -17.30 -9.00
CA HIS A 234 7.92 -16.13 -9.22
C HIS A 234 8.75 -14.92 -9.69
N MET A 235 9.94 -14.71 -9.11
CA MET A 235 10.86 -13.67 -9.56
C MET A 235 11.33 -13.88 -11.00
N LEU A 236 11.72 -15.10 -11.36
CA LEU A 236 12.10 -15.46 -12.74
C LEU A 236 10.95 -15.30 -13.73
N SER A 237 9.71 -15.46 -13.26
CA SER A 237 8.49 -15.26 -14.05
C SER A 237 8.05 -13.79 -14.14
N GLY A 238 8.85 -12.83 -13.62
CA GLY A 238 8.57 -11.40 -13.71
C GLY A 238 7.58 -10.84 -12.69
N PHE A 239 7.30 -11.60 -11.62
CA PHE A 239 6.49 -11.11 -10.49
C PHE A 239 7.36 -10.39 -9.45
N GLU A 240 6.73 -9.65 -8.54
CA GLU A 240 7.41 -8.88 -7.48
C GLU A 240 7.97 -9.76 -6.34
N GLY A 241 7.57 -11.02 -6.30
CA GLY A 241 7.90 -11.98 -5.26
C GLY A 241 6.76 -12.95 -5.00
N SER A 242 6.56 -13.30 -3.73
CA SER A 242 5.51 -14.21 -3.29
C SER A 242 4.64 -13.63 -2.18
N VAL A 243 3.44 -14.15 -2.04
CA VAL A 243 2.61 -13.97 -0.85
C VAL A 243 2.36 -15.35 -0.23
N ILE A 244 2.63 -15.48 1.06
CA ILE A 244 2.46 -16.73 1.82
C ILE A 244 1.25 -16.59 2.71
N TYR A 245 0.35 -17.56 2.66
CA TYR A 245 -0.86 -17.63 3.46
C TYR A 245 -0.82 -18.87 4.36
N ASN A 246 -1.06 -18.70 5.65
CA ASN A 246 -1.43 -19.84 6.47
C ASN A 246 -2.78 -20.40 6.00
N MET A 247 -2.96 -21.71 6.00
CA MET A 247 -4.21 -22.33 5.52
C MET A 247 -5.44 -21.87 6.33
N ASP A 248 -5.24 -21.61 7.62
CA ASP A 248 -6.24 -21.13 8.56
C ASP A 248 -6.42 -19.59 8.56
N ALA A 249 -5.75 -18.87 7.65
CA ALA A 249 -5.85 -17.42 7.58
C ALA A 249 -7.29 -16.96 7.32
N THR A 250 -7.77 -16.00 8.11
CA THR A 250 -9.04 -15.31 7.91
C THR A 250 -8.78 -13.85 7.52
N TYR A 251 -9.67 -13.27 6.75
CA TYR A 251 -9.55 -11.88 6.34
C TYR A 251 -10.17 -10.95 7.40
N GLN A 252 -9.50 -9.83 7.65
CA GLN A 252 -9.99 -8.78 8.54
C GLN A 252 -9.68 -7.41 7.98
N PHE A 253 -10.70 -6.58 7.81
CA PHE A 253 -10.50 -5.18 7.41
C PHE A 253 -9.69 -4.41 8.47
N ASN A 254 -8.95 -3.41 8.02
CA ASN A 254 -8.20 -2.48 8.87
C ASN A 254 -7.07 -3.12 9.72
N VAL A 255 -6.78 -4.40 9.54
CA VAL A 255 -5.79 -5.15 10.33
C VAL A 255 -4.54 -5.42 9.51
N ARG A 256 -3.37 -5.46 10.18
CA ARG A 256 -2.16 -6.04 9.60
C ARG A 256 -2.08 -7.50 10.03
N SER A 257 -2.37 -8.40 9.10
CA SER A 257 -2.38 -9.83 9.33
C SER A 257 -1.03 -10.37 9.80
N SER A 258 -1.08 -11.34 10.71
CA SER A 258 0.05 -12.20 11.06
C SER A 258 0.02 -13.56 10.35
N SER A 259 -1.06 -13.86 9.63
CA SER A 259 -1.29 -15.13 8.92
C SER A 259 -1.10 -15.01 7.41
N VAL A 260 -0.83 -13.79 6.90
CA VAL A 260 -0.52 -13.52 5.50
C VAL A 260 0.76 -12.68 5.44
N LEU A 261 1.74 -13.16 4.70
CA LEU A 261 3.09 -12.61 4.69
C LEU A 261 3.55 -12.35 3.25
N LYS A 262 4.11 -11.19 3.00
CA LYS A 262 4.75 -10.88 1.71
C LYS A 262 6.22 -11.30 1.73
N TYR A 263 6.63 -12.09 0.76
CA TYR A 263 8.04 -12.40 0.50
C TYR A 263 8.49 -11.55 -0.70
N LYS A 264 9.21 -10.48 -0.39
CA LYS A 264 9.89 -9.60 -1.35
C LYS A 264 11.37 -9.64 -1.04
N GLY A 265 12.19 -9.83 -2.05
CA GLY A 265 13.62 -9.58 -1.94
C GLY A 265 13.89 -8.07 -1.95
N THR A 266 14.93 -7.68 -1.28
CA THR A 266 15.57 -6.40 -1.54
C THR A 266 16.69 -6.65 -2.55
N LEU A 267 16.69 -5.89 -3.64
CA LEU A 267 17.83 -5.86 -4.53
C LEU A 267 18.83 -4.84 -3.99
N ASP A 268 20.10 -5.21 -4.08
CA ASP A 268 21.19 -4.34 -3.70
C ASP A 268 21.75 -3.64 -4.93
N LEU A 269 22.10 -2.39 -4.77
CA LEU A 269 22.75 -1.60 -5.80
C LEU A 269 23.85 -0.74 -5.18
N GLU A 270 25.02 -0.72 -5.78
CA GLU A 270 26.07 0.21 -5.41
C GLU A 270 25.90 1.52 -6.18
N VAL A 271 25.76 2.61 -5.46
CA VAL A 271 25.53 3.94 -6.02
C VAL A 271 26.52 4.93 -5.46
N LYS A 272 26.87 5.93 -6.27
CA LYS A 272 27.71 7.05 -5.82
C LYS A 272 26.80 8.16 -5.29
N LEU A 273 27.08 8.62 -4.06
CA LEU A 273 26.37 9.74 -3.46
C LEU A 273 27.02 11.06 -3.88
N LEU A 274 26.25 11.96 -4.49
CA LEU A 274 26.76 13.24 -5.04
C LEU A 274 26.52 14.41 -4.08
N SER A 275 25.32 14.51 -3.53
CA SER A 275 24.88 15.60 -2.69
C SER A 275 23.68 15.17 -1.85
N TYR A 276 23.15 16.05 -1.02
CA TYR A 276 21.90 15.83 -0.31
C TYR A 276 21.01 17.08 -0.29
N ASN A 277 19.71 16.85 -0.11
CA ASN A 277 18.72 17.84 0.29
C ASN A 277 18.19 17.48 1.67
N VAL A 278 17.63 18.43 2.38
CA VAL A 278 16.99 18.18 3.68
C VAL A 278 15.49 18.12 3.48
N ASP A 279 14.84 17.06 3.97
CA ASP A 279 13.38 16.94 3.93
C ASP A 279 12.72 17.76 5.05
N LYS A 280 11.39 17.85 5.03
CA LYS A 280 10.58 18.60 6.00
C LYS A 280 10.76 18.18 7.47
N ASN A 281 11.35 17.01 7.72
CA ASN A 281 11.63 16.51 9.07
C ASN A 281 13.09 16.77 9.49
N GLY A 282 13.87 17.47 8.66
CA GLY A 282 15.28 17.71 8.91
C GLY A 282 16.19 16.54 8.58
N HIS A 283 15.74 15.56 7.78
CA HIS A 283 16.53 14.40 7.39
C HIS A 283 17.14 14.56 6.00
N PRO A 284 18.35 14.03 5.77
CA PRO A 284 18.97 14.07 4.45
C PRO A 284 18.25 13.16 3.46
N VAL A 285 18.12 13.63 2.24
CA VAL A 285 17.71 12.88 1.06
C VAL A 285 18.85 12.99 0.08
N PHE A 286 19.59 11.91 -0.12
CA PHE A 286 20.77 11.90 -0.98
C PHE A 286 20.37 11.96 -2.46
N ASN A 287 21.13 12.70 -3.24
CA ASN A 287 21.15 12.59 -4.69
C ASN A 287 22.24 11.57 -5.05
N ALA A 288 21.85 10.48 -5.62
CA ALA A 288 22.73 9.38 -6.01
C ALA A 288 22.74 9.20 -7.53
N ILE A 289 23.81 8.63 -8.07
CA ILE A 289 23.92 8.33 -9.50
C ILE A 289 24.25 6.86 -9.71
N TYR A 290 23.60 6.25 -10.71
CA TYR A 290 23.87 4.91 -11.20
C TYR A 290 23.66 4.85 -12.72
N ASN A 291 24.63 4.32 -13.45
CA ASN A 291 24.61 4.26 -14.91
C ASN A 291 24.22 5.60 -15.59
N GLY A 292 24.75 6.70 -15.08
CA GLY A 292 24.50 8.05 -15.61
C GLY A 292 23.12 8.64 -15.26
N LYS A 293 22.28 7.93 -14.50
CA LYS A 293 20.96 8.43 -14.07
C LYS A 293 21.01 8.83 -12.59
N GLU A 294 20.52 10.03 -12.32
CA GLU A 294 20.38 10.54 -10.96
C GLU A 294 19.02 10.16 -10.36
N PHE A 295 19.02 9.83 -9.08
CA PHE A 295 17.82 9.54 -8.31
C PHE A 295 18.03 9.85 -6.82
N LYS A 296 16.96 9.78 -6.02
CA LYS A 296 16.99 10.13 -4.61
C LYS A 296 16.93 8.90 -3.72
N VAL A 297 17.78 8.90 -2.68
CA VAL A 297 17.86 7.83 -1.69
C VAL A 297 17.73 8.40 -0.28
N LYS A 298 16.98 7.73 0.59
CA LYS A 298 16.88 8.10 2.01
C LYS A 298 17.69 7.13 2.87
N PRO A 299 18.51 7.63 3.81
CA PRO A 299 19.22 6.75 4.73
C PRO A 299 18.25 6.05 5.67
N LYS A 300 18.55 4.81 6.01
CA LYS A 300 17.94 4.10 7.14
C LYS A 300 18.53 4.63 8.45
N GLY A 301 17.88 4.36 9.57
CA GLY A 301 18.36 4.72 10.90
C GLY A 301 17.36 5.54 11.72
N THR A 302 17.73 5.82 12.96
CA THR A 302 16.99 6.65 13.89
C THR A 302 17.01 8.13 13.45
N ASP A 303 16.17 8.97 14.04
CA ASP A 303 16.13 10.41 13.79
C ASP A 303 17.49 11.05 14.05
N LYS A 304 18.16 10.66 15.15
CA LYS A 304 19.49 11.16 15.53
C LYS A 304 20.55 10.76 14.49
N GLU A 305 20.64 9.47 14.15
CA GLU A 305 21.62 8.96 13.18
C GLU A 305 21.47 9.65 11.81
N ARG A 306 20.23 9.86 11.35
CA ARG A 306 19.99 10.58 10.09
C ARG A 306 20.44 12.02 10.13
N LYS A 307 20.24 12.73 11.26
CA LYS A 307 20.69 14.12 11.42
C LYS A 307 22.21 14.20 11.54
N ASP A 308 22.85 13.25 12.20
CA ASP A 308 24.32 13.18 12.32
C ASP A 308 25.00 12.99 10.95
N ILE A 309 24.35 12.33 9.99
CA ILE A 309 24.85 12.19 8.62
C ILE A 309 25.05 13.57 7.96
N ILE A 310 24.16 14.53 8.20
CA ILE A 310 24.25 15.88 7.58
C ILE A 310 25.57 16.54 7.93
N SER A 311 25.97 16.50 9.22
CA SER A 311 27.18 17.13 9.72
C SER A 311 28.47 16.48 9.14
N ASN A 312 28.38 15.23 8.74
CA ASN A 312 29.53 14.44 8.26
C ASN A 312 29.49 14.18 6.75
N PHE A 313 28.53 14.74 6.01
CA PHE A 313 28.29 14.36 4.61
C PHE A 313 29.50 14.59 3.73
N GLU A 314 30.07 15.79 3.73
CA GLU A 314 31.21 16.18 2.88
C GLU A 314 32.46 15.30 3.12
N SER A 315 32.74 14.91 4.36
CA SER A 315 33.92 14.15 4.73
C SER A 315 33.74 12.63 4.60
N GLN A 316 32.55 12.13 4.89
CA GLN A 316 32.34 10.69 5.02
C GLN A 316 31.52 10.09 3.89
N TYR A 317 30.63 10.85 3.24
CA TYR A 317 29.62 10.30 2.34
C TYR A 317 29.75 10.78 0.90
N LYS A 318 30.10 12.02 0.67
CA LYS A 318 30.19 12.63 -0.67
C LYS A 318 31.19 11.89 -1.57
N ASP A 319 30.79 11.67 -2.81
CA ASP A 319 31.58 11.03 -3.85
C ASP A 319 32.03 9.60 -3.54
N LYS A 320 31.49 8.97 -2.51
CA LYS A 320 31.76 7.57 -2.15
C LYS A 320 30.65 6.66 -2.64
N TRP A 321 30.99 5.39 -2.79
CA TRP A 321 30.09 4.32 -3.16
C TRP A 321 29.42 3.74 -1.92
N TYR A 322 28.09 3.56 -2.01
CA TYR A 322 27.27 2.97 -0.96
C TYR A 322 26.35 1.92 -1.54
N LYS A 323 26.22 0.84 -0.81
CA LYS A 323 25.23 -0.19 -1.08
C LYS A 323 23.85 0.33 -0.62
N ILE A 324 22.93 0.39 -1.54
CA ILE A 324 21.53 0.70 -1.25
C ILE A 324 20.69 -0.53 -1.48
N GLU A 325 19.62 -0.65 -0.70
CA GLU A 325 18.58 -1.64 -0.92
C GLU A 325 17.38 -0.93 -1.58
N TYR A 326 16.85 -1.55 -2.63
CA TYR A 326 15.66 -1.04 -3.31
C TYR A 326 14.66 -2.17 -3.55
N GLU A 327 13.39 -1.79 -3.64
CA GLU A 327 12.30 -2.71 -4.04
C GLU A 327 12.04 -2.52 -5.54
N THR A 328 11.81 -3.61 -6.25
CA THR A 328 11.46 -3.62 -7.69
C THR A 328 10.03 -3.15 -7.90
#